data_9401bfe38625f5c5e57499d9d2bcb0dc
#
_entry.id   9401bfe38625f5c5e57499d9d2bcb0dc
#
_cell.length_a   1.000
_cell.length_b   1.000
_cell.length_c   1.000
_cell.angle_alpha   90.00
_cell.angle_beta   90.00
_cell.angle_gamma   90.00
#
_symmetry.space_group_name_H-M   'P 1'
#
loop_
_entity.id
_entity.type
_entity.pdbx_description
1 polymer ?
#
loop_
_entity_poly.entity_id
_entity_poly.type
_entity_poly.pdbx_seq_one_letter_code
_entity_poly.pdbx_strand_id
1 'polypeptide(L)'
;MPSRRKLLAALGGATAAGLAGCSAAESGGSDTIDCQTGALEHGDGDVLDNGAQAYVKDDDVRLSVPLYLDDVRSKGVDSLRVYGASGELAYVVPVSAGDADLMANKDRVGEGQLLYEQYLGERPLHNQYRIVAVNARDEPLDSVTVEFNCFPDVSAE
;
A
#
# COMPACT_ATOMS: atom_id res chain seq x y z
N MET A 1 -36.12 36.03 -22.52
CA MET A 1 -34.94 35.55 -23.23
C MET A 1 -33.61 35.91 -22.58
N PRO A 2 -33.39 37.16 -22.16
CA PRO A 2 -32.11 37.48 -21.51
C PRO A 2 -31.83 36.69 -20.25
N SER A 3 -32.85 36.31 -19.48
CA SER A 3 -32.67 35.56 -18.24
C SER A 3 -32.06 34.20 -18.43
N ARG A 4 -32.35 33.57 -19.55
CA ARG A 4 -31.79 32.24 -19.84
C ARG A 4 -30.28 32.27 -20.03
N ARG A 5 -29.80 33.32 -20.67
CA ARG A 5 -28.38 33.50 -20.91
C ARG A 5 -27.64 33.74 -19.61
N LYS A 6 -28.22 34.48 -18.70
CA LYS A 6 -27.62 34.75 -17.41
C LYS A 6 -27.50 33.49 -16.56
N LEU A 7 -28.49 32.63 -16.63
CA LEU A 7 -28.48 31.34 -15.91
C LEU A 7 -27.36 30.44 -16.40
N LEU A 8 -27.15 30.39 -17.72
CA LEU A 8 -26.10 29.55 -18.28
C LEU A 8 -24.70 30.02 -17.88
N ALA A 9 -24.51 31.35 -17.81
CA ALA A 9 -23.23 31.86 -17.38
C ALA A 9 -22.91 31.52 -15.93
N ALA A 10 -23.92 31.58 -15.08
CA ALA A 10 -23.75 31.26 -13.67
C ALA A 10 -23.36 29.81 -13.46
N LEU A 11 -23.96 28.90 -14.22
CA LEU A 11 -23.66 27.49 -14.12
C LEU A 11 -22.21 27.20 -14.54
N GLY A 12 -21.76 27.83 -15.59
CA GLY A 12 -20.39 27.65 -16.06
C GLY A 12 -19.35 28.05 -15.03
N GLY A 13 -19.60 29.17 -14.36
CA GLY A 13 -18.67 29.62 -13.33
C GLY A 13 -18.52 28.68 -12.14
N ALA A 14 -19.63 28.16 -11.70
CA ALA A 14 -19.60 27.22 -10.56
C ALA A 14 -18.81 25.94 -10.87
N THR A 15 -18.94 25.45 -12.08
CA THR A 15 -18.23 24.22 -12.49
C THR A 15 -16.72 24.45 -12.49
N ALA A 16 -16.28 25.58 -12.98
CA ALA A 16 -14.85 25.89 -13.04
C ALA A 16 -14.24 25.95 -11.63
N ALA A 17 -14.94 26.55 -10.70
CA ALA A 17 -14.46 26.65 -9.33
C ALA A 17 -14.29 25.28 -8.67
N GLY A 18 -15.21 24.37 -8.93
CA GLY A 18 -15.12 23.01 -8.38
C GLY A 18 -13.91 22.24 -8.88
N LEU A 19 -13.62 22.37 -10.16
CA LEU A 19 -12.47 21.68 -10.74
C LEU A 19 -11.15 22.22 -10.21
N ALA A 20 -11.06 23.53 -10.05
CA ALA A 20 -9.86 24.15 -9.49
C ALA A 20 -9.58 23.67 -8.06
N GLY A 21 -10.63 23.53 -7.25
CA GLY A 21 -10.50 23.03 -5.90
C GLY A 21 -9.95 21.60 -5.83
N CYS A 22 -10.44 20.73 -6.68
CA CYS A 22 -9.96 19.35 -6.73
C CYS A 22 -8.48 19.26 -7.10
N SER A 23 -8.08 20.02 -8.10
CA SER A 23 -6.68 20.05 -8.52
C SER A 23 -5.74 20.53 -7.41
N ALA A 24 -6.15 21.54 -6.68
CA ALA A 24 -5.36 22.07 -5.58
C ALA A 24 -5.18 21.04 -4.48
N ALA A 25 -6.22 20.27 -4.16
CA ALA A 25 -6.14 19.23 -3.14
C ALA A 25 -5.14 18.15 -3.51
N GLU A 26 -5.09 17.75 -4.76
CA GLU A 26 -4.16 16.73 -5.23
C GLU A 26 -2.72 17.19 -5.19
N SER A 27 -2.47 18.42 -5.49
CA SER A 27 -1.12 18.96 -5.52
C SER A 27 -0.52 19.18 -4.14
N GLY A 28 -1.31 19.04 -3.09
CA GLY A 28 -0.85 19.20 -1.71
C GLY A 28 0.09 18.12 -1.21
N GLY A 29 0.49 17.29 -2.00
CA GLY A 29 1.52 16.39 -2.07
C GLY A 29 2.05 15.61 -0.88
N SER A 30 1.97 14.34 -0.99
CA SER A 30 2.80 13.41 -0.26
C SER A 30 4.03 13.10 -1.12
N ASP A 31 5.15 12.85 -0.48
CA ASP A 31 6.37 12.44 -1.18
C ASP A 31 6.28 11.03 -1.73
N THR A 32 5.20 10.33 -1.47
CA THR A 32 4.98 8.95 -1.90
C THR A 32 3.88 8.86 -2.94
N ILE A 33 4.02 7.90 -3.85
CA ILE A 33 3.04 7.61 -4.88
C ILE A 33 2.65 6.14 -4.73
N ASP A 34 1.37 5.87 -4.57
CA ASP A 34 0.89 4.50 -4.48
C ASP A 34 0.94 3.82 -5.85
N CYS A 35 1.47 2.62 -5.88
CA CYS A 35 1.39 1.76 -7.07
C CYS A 35 -0.01 1.19 -7.19
N GLN A 36 -0.40 0.84 -8.41
CA GLN A 36 -1.62 0.05 -8.59
C GLN A 36 -1.40 -1.34 -8.01
N THR A 37 -2.30 -1.76 -7.15
CA THR A 37 -2.22 -3.06 -6.48
C THR A 37 -3.48 -3.84 -6.76
N GLY A 38 -3.31 -5.08 -7.25
CA GLY A 38 -4.40 -6.01 -7.44
C GLY A 38 -4.21 -7.23 -6.56
N ALA A 39 -5.20 -7.55 -5.74
CA ALA A 39 -5.18 -8.79 -4.96
C ALA A 39 -5.67 -9.92 -5.85
N LEU A 40 -4.86 -10.95 -6.03
CA LEU A 40 -5.16 -12.09 -6.90
C LEU A 40 -5.69 -13.28 -6.11
N GLU A 41 -5.11 -13.56 -4.95
CA GLU A 41 -5.52 -14.67 -4.10
C GLU A 41 -5.36 -14.29 -2.64
N HIS A 42 -6.21 -14.86 -1.81
CA HIS A 42 -6.15 -14.76 -0.36
C HIS A 42 -6.17 -16.16 0.24
N GLY A 43 -5.35 -16.38 1.28
CA GLY A 43 -5.41 -17.60 2.06
C GLY A 43 -6.61 -17.63 2.98
N ASP A 44 -6.71 -18.69 3.76
CA ASP A 44 -7.84 -18.95 4.66
C ASP A 44 -7.69 -18.26 6.02
N GLY A 45 -6.53 -17.65 6.29
CA GLY A 45 -6.29 -16.96 7.55
C GLY A 45 -6.81 -15.54 7.55
N ASP A 46 -6.62 -14.87 8.68
CA ASP A 46 -7.03 -13.49 8.87
C ASP A 46 -5.88 -12.57 9.29
N VAL A 47 -4.64 -13.06 9.24
CA VAL A 47 -3.44 -12.28 9.59
C VAL A 47 -3.16 -11.20 8.56
N LEU A 48 -3.37 -11.51 7.29
CA LEU A 48 -3.09 -10.60 6.16
C LEU A 48 -4.38 -10.00 5.57
N ASP A 49 -5.40 -9.82 6.39
CA ASP A 49 -6.68 -9.26 5.96
C ASP A 49 -6.56 -7.88 5.34
N ASN A 50 -5.60 -7.09 5.79
CA ASN A 50 -5.35 -5.76 5.23
C ASN A 50 -4.52 -5.80 3.95
N GLY A 51 -4.12 -6.99 3.52
CA GLY A 51 -3.41 -7.19 2.28
C GLY A 51 -1.99 -6.66 2.30
N ALA A 52 -1.50 -6.31 1.13
CA ALA A 52 -0.19 -5.71 0.93
C ALA A 52 -0.30 -4.68 -0.17
N GLN A 53 0.50 -3.63 -0.07
CA GLN A 53 0.53 -2.55 -1.05
C GLN A 53 1.97 -2.24 -1.41
N ALA A 54 2.16 -1.58 -2.53
CA ALA A 54 3.45 -1.04 -2.89
C ALA A 54 3.33 0.47 -3.10
N TYR A 55 4.36 1.19 -2.74
CA TYR A 55 4.44 2.62 -2.97
C TYR A 55 5.83 3.00 -3.44
N VAL A 56 5.94 4.17 -4.06
CA VAL A 56 7.20 4.71 -4.57
C VAL A 56 7.58 5.93 -3.75
N LYS A 57 8.82 5.95 -3.31
CA LYS A 57 9.42 7.13 -2.67
C LYS A 57 10.81 7.30 -3.27
N ASP A 58 11.07 8.46 -3.86
CA ASP A 58 12.35 8.76 -4.51
C ASP A 58 12.75 7.69 -5.53
N ASP A 59 11.79 7.23 -6.33
CA ASP A 59 11.92 6.15 -7.32
C ASP A 59 12.10 4.75 -6.74
N ASP A 60 12.26 4.60 -5.44
CA ASP A 60 12.32 3.30 -4.78
C ASP A 60 10.91 2.74 -4.57
N VAL A 61 10.72 1.49 -4.99
CA VAL A 61 9.47 0.77 -4.75
C VAL A 61 9.59 -0.02 -3.47
N ARG A 62 8.65 0.17 -2.57
CA ARG A 62 8.60 -0.52 -1.28
C ARG A 62 7.30 -1.27 -1.12
N LEU A 63 7.42 -2.51 -0.69
CA LEU A 63 6.29 -3.31 -0.24
C LEU A 63 5.90 -2.87 1.17
N SER A 64 4.63 -2.74 1.43
CA SER A 64 4.08 -2.35 2.73
C SER A 64 3.03 -3.37 3.15
N VAL A 65 3.24 -4.00 4.31
CA VAL A 65 2.34 -5.03 4.84
C VAL A 65 1.91 -4.62 6.25
N PRO A 66 0.66 -4.22 6.44
CA PRO A 66 0.15 -3.90 7.77
C PRO A 66 -0.31 -5.17 8.49
N LEU A 67 0.04 -5.26 9.77
CA LEU A 67 -0.40 -6.35 10.65
C LEU A 67 -1.01 -5.75 11.91
N TYR A 68 -1.94 -6.48 12.52
CA TYR A 68 -2.42 -6.12 13.85
C TYR A 68 -1.51 -6.72 14.91
N LEU A 69 -1.17 -5.92 15.90
CA LEU A 69 -0.33 -6.35 17.01
C LEU A 69 -0.94 -7.55 17.74
N ASP A 70 -2.26 -7.54 17.91
CA ASP A 70 -2.97 -8.64 18.56
C ASP A 70 -2.82 -9.95 17.78
N ASP A 71 -2.82 -9.90 16.46
CA ASP A 71 -2.62 -11.09 15.63
C ASP A 71 -1.20 -11.62 15.75
N VAL A 72 -0.23 -10.74 15.80
CA VAL A 72 1.17 -11.13 15.97
C VAL A 72 1.36 -11.86 17.30
N ARG A 73 0.73 -11.37 18.36
CA ARG A 73 0.82 -11.99 19.68
C ARG A 73 0.04 -13.28 19.77
N SER A 74 -1.21 -13.29 19.33
CA SER A 74 -2.11 -14.43 19.52
C SER A 74 -1.81 -15.58 18.58
N LYS A 75 -1.37 -15.28 17.37
CA LYS A 75 -1.10 -16.30 16.34
C LYS A 75 0.37 -16.63 16.21
N GLY A 76 1.23 -15.86 16.87
CA GLY A 76 2.66 -16.13 16.88
C GLY A 76 3.35 -15.89 15.55
N VAL A 77 3.00 -14.80 14.86
CA VAL A 77 3.66 -14.47 13.59
C VAL A 77 5.13 -14.18 13.86
N ASP A 78 6.01 -14.90 13.17
CA ASP A 78 7.47 -14.81 13.34
C ASP A 78 8.13 -14.09 12.18
N SER A 79 7.63 -14.28 10.96
CA SER A 79 8.16 -13.62 9.78
C SER A 79 7.14 -13.58 8.65
N LEU A 80 7.40 -12.67 7.70
CA LEU A 80 6.71 -12.64 6.42
C LEU A 80 7.69 -13.12 5.37
N ARG A 81 7.28 -14.10 4.59
CA ARG A 81 8.07 -14.59 3.45
C ARG A 81 7.47 -14.06 2.17
N VAL A 82 8.31 -13.47 1.34
CA VAL A 82 7.89 -12.87 0.08
C VAL A 82 8.46 -13.71 -1.06
N TYR A 83 7.56 -14.30 -1.83
CA TYR A 83 7.92 -15.14 -2.98
C TYR A 83 7.66 -14.38 -4.27
N GLY A 84 8.56 -14.52 -5.23
CA GLY A 84 8.40 -13.93 -6.55
C GLY A 84 7.41 -14.72 -7.42
N ALA A 85 7.19 -14.23 -8.63
CA ALA A 85 6.22 -14.82 -9.56
C ALA A 85 6.56 -16.27 -9.95
N SER A 86 7.84 -16.61 -9.96
CA SER A 86 8.28 -17.97 -10.29
C SER A 86 8.33 -18.91 -9.07
N GLY A 87 7.91 -18.42 -7.89
CA GLY A 87 7.84 -19.22 -6.69
C GLY A 87 9.10 -19.23 -5.84
N GLU A 88 10.13 -18.50 -6.23
CA GLU A 88 11.36 -18.41 -5.42
C GLU A 88 11.17 -17.48 -4.25
N LEU A 89 11.80 -17.80 -3.13
CA LEU A 89 11.83 -16.93 -1.96
C LEU A 89 12.73 -15.72 -2.25
N ALA A 90 12.12 -14.54 -2.29
CA ALA A 90 12.85 -13.30 -2.58
C ALA A 90 13.29 -12.59 -1.31
N TYR A 91 12.42 -12.51 -0.30
CA TYR A 91 12.71 -11.77 0.94
C TYR A 91 12.11 -12.46 2.14
N VAL A 92 12.76 -12.28 3.29
CA VAL A 92 12.22 -12.66 4.60
C VAL A 92 12.20 -11.42 5.47
N VAL A 93 11.04 -11.07 5.97
CA VAL A 93 10.87 -9.89 6.83
C VAL A 93 10.55 -10.38 8.25
N PRO A 94 11.48 -10.20 9.20
CA PRO A 94 11.23 -10.60 10.59
C PRO A 94 10.10 -9.79 11.19
N VAL A 95 9.27 -10.44 12.01
CA VAL A 95 8.13 -9.83 12.68
C VAL A 95 8.27 -10.05 14.17
N SER A 96 8.03 -9.01 14.96
CA SER A 96 8.07 -9.10 16.41
C SER A 96 7.05 -8.14 17.02
N ALA A 97 6.35 -8.61 18.04
CA ALA A 97 5.45 -7.76 18.83
C ALA A 97 6.20 -6.57 19.47
N GLY A 98 7.48 -6.75 19.79
CA GLY A 98 8.32 -5.68 20.32
C GLY A 98 8.54 -4.52 19.36
N ASP A 99 8.32 -4.74 18.06
CA ASP A 99 8.45 -3.68 17.07
C ASP A 99 7.40 -2.57 17.22
N ALA A 100 6.34 -2.83 17.97
CA ALA A 100 5.28 -1.84 18.18
C ALA A 100 5.82 -0.54 18.77
N ASP A 101 6.76 -0.63 19.71
CA ASP A 101 7.37 0.55 20.32
C ASP A 101 8.20 1.35 19.33
N LEU A 102 8.89 0.65 18.44
CA LEU A 102 9.70 1.27 17.39
C LEU A 102 8.86 1.93 16.31
N MET A 103 7.67 1.41 16.08
CA MET A 103 6.77 1.87 15.02
C MET A 103 5.74 2.89 15.50
N ALA A 104 5.64 3.14 16.80
CA ALA A 104 4.56 3.94 17.40
C ALA A 104 4.48 5.36 16.82
N ASN A 105 5.60 5.93 16.38
CA ASN A 105 5.64 7.29 15.85
C ASN A 105 5.82 7.35 14.33
N LYS A 106 5.73 6.21 13.66
CA LYS A 106 5.82 6.21 12.19
C LYS A 106 4.51 6.67 11.56
N ASP A 107 4.65 7.41 10.48
CA ASP A 107 3.52 7.73 9.62
C ASP A 107 2.93 6.45 9.05
N ARG A 108 1.61 6.43 8.82
CA ARG A 108 0.89 5.31 8.23
C ARG A 108 0.68 4.12 9.19
N VAL A 109 1.14 4.21 10.41
CA VAL A 109 0.93 3.18 11.42
C VAL A 109 -0.15 3.63 12.38
N GLY A 110 -1.25 2.91 12.44
CA GLY A 110 -2.34 3.17 13.38
C GLY A 110 -2.08 2.56 14.74
N GLU A 111 -2.92 2.93 15.71
CA GLU A 111 -2.84 2.34 17.04
C GLU A 111 -3.13 0.85 16.96
N GLY A 112 -2.29 0.04 17.61
CA GLY A 112 -2.42 -1.42 17.59
C GLY A 112 -1.99 -2.06 16.28
N GLN A 113 -1.31 -1.33 15.42
CA GLN A 113 -0.83 -1.82 14.14
C GLN A 113 0.69 -1.86 14.07
N LEU A 114 1.19 -2.77 13.25
CA LEU A 114 2.58 -2.85 12.84
C LEU A 114 2.61 -2.71 11.32
N LEU A 115 3.60 -2.01 10.81
CA LEU A 115 3.76 -1.84 9.37
C LEU A 115 5.16 -2.31 8.98
N TYR A 116 5.21 -3.38 8.20
CA TYR A 116 6.45 -3.94 7.70
C TYR A 116 6.67 -3.51 6.26
N GLU A 117 7.90 -3.12 5.96
CA GLU A 117 8.26 -2.61 4.65
C GLU A 117 9.47 -3.35 4.11
N GLN A 118 9.48 -3.55 2.79
CA GLN A 118 10.57 -4.22 2.10
C GLN A 118 10.86 -3.50 0.77
N TYR A 119 12.11 -3.14 0.55
CA TYR A 119 12.54 -2.57 -0.72
C TYR A 119 12.45 -3.64 -1.81
N LEU A 120 11.82 -3.29 -2.93
CA LEU A 120 11.62 -4.22 -4.06
C LEU A 120 12.44 -3.86 -5.29
N GLY A 121 12.92 -2.64 -5.41
CA GLY A 121 13.63 -2.16 -6.57
C GLY A 121 13.21 -0.75 -6.92
N GLU A 122 13.59 -0.29 -8.10
CA GLU A 122 13.23 1.03 -8.60
C GLU A 122 12.12 0.91 -9.64
N ARG A 123 11.32 1.97 -9.76
CA ARG A 123 10.33 2.01 -10.84
C ARG A 123 10.99 2.26 -12.20
N PRO A 124 10.42 1.75 -13.31
CA PRO A 124 9.15 1.02 -13.33
C PRO A 124 9.29 -0.39 -12.77
N LEU A 125 8.26 -0.84 -12.06
CA LEU A 125 8.25 -2.18 -11.50
C LEU A 125 6.85 -2.78 -11.70
N HIS A 126 6.79 -3.91 -12.37
CA HIS A 126 5.57 -4.67 -12.60
C HIS A 126 5.87 -6.10 -12.17
N ASN A 127 5.29 -6.52 -11.06
CA ASN A 127 5.61 -7.83 -10.55
C ASN A 127 4.48 -8.39 -9.71
N GLN A 128 4.53 -9.70 -9.53
CA GLN A 128 3.59 -10.43 -8.69
C GLN A 128 4.35 -11.05 -7.54
N TYR A 129 3.80 -10.91 -6.35
CA TYR A 129 4.40 -11.47 -5.14
C TYR A 129 3.38 -12.22 -4.32
N ARG A 130 3.83 -13.28 -3.70
CA ARG A 130 3.04 -13.99 -2.70
C ARG A 130 3.67 -13.76 -1.34
N ILE A 131 2.91 -13.19 -0.43
CA ILE A 131 3.35 -12.94 0.94
C ILE A 131 2.72 -13.98 1.85
N VAL A 132 3.55 -14.67 2.63
CA VAL A 132 3.11 -15.72 3.55
C VAL A 132 3.55 -15.35 4.96
N ALA A 133 2.59 -15.26 5.87
CA ALA A 133 2.88 -15.10 7.28
C ALA A 133 3.14 -16.47 7.88
N VAL A 134 4.28 -16.65 8.55
CA VAL A 134 4.65 -17.92 9.16
C VAL A 134 4.96 -17.74 10.64
N ASN A 135 4.77 -18.80 11.42
CA ASN A 135 5.14 -18.81 12.83
C ASN A 135 6.59 -19.28 13.02
N ALA A 136 7.04 -19.41 14.26
CA ALA A 136 8.41 -19.79 14.57
C ALA A 136 8.76 -21.21 14.13
N ARG A 137 7.77 -22.03 13.80
CA ARG A 137 7.97 -23.38 13.30
C ARG A 137 7.92 -23.46 11.77
N ASP A 138 7.93 -22.29 11.10
CA ASP A 138 7.79 -22.20 9.64
C ASP A 138 6.45 -22.67 9.10
N GLU A 139 5.42 -22.72 9.96
CA GLU A 139 4.09 -23.09 9.52
C GLU A 139 3.37 -21.87 8.96
N PRO A 140 2.73 -21.98 7.78
CA PRO A 140 1.99 -20.86 7.20
C PRO A 140 0.71 -20.59 7.99
N LEU A 141 0.51 -19.32 8.33
CA LEU A 141 -0.67 -18.86 9.06
C LEU A 141 -1.69 -18.21 8.12
N ASP A 142 -1.20 -17.52 7.11
CA ASP A 142 -2.02 -16.85 6.12
C ASP A 142 -1.15 -16.50 4.91
N SER A 143 -1.80 -16.18 3.79
CA SER A 143 -1.09 -15.75 2.60
C SER A 143 -1.92 -14.78 1.78
N VAL A 144 -1.25 -13.96 0.99
CA VAL A 144 -1.89 -13.09 0.00
C VAL A 144 -1.00 -13.03 -1.23
N THR A 145 -1.60 -13.13 -2.41
CA THR A 145 -0.90 -12.94 -3.67
C THR A 145 -1.37 -11.63 -4.28
N VAL A 146 -0.43 -10.76 -4.58
CA VAL A 146 -0.71 -9.42 -5.10
C VAL A 146 0.13 -9.14 -6.33
N GLU A 147 -0.41 -8.30 -7.19
CA GLU A 147 0.29 -7.79 -8.36
C GLU A 147 0.46 -6.29 -8.19
N PHE A 148 1.67 -5.81 -8.42
CA PHE A 148 2.00 -4.39 -8.32
C PHE A 148 2.38 -3.83 -9.69
N ASN A 149 1.83 -2.67 -10.01
CA ASN A 149 2.20 -1.89 -11.18
C ASN A 149 2.64 -0.51 -10.74
N CYS A 150 3.95 -0.31 -10.72
CA CYS A 150 4.57 0.97 -10.38
C CYS A 150 5.11 1.57 -11.69
N PHE A 151 4.39 2.57 -12.20
CA PHE A 151 4.68 3.15 -13.50
C PHE A 151 5.93 4.01 -13.45
N PRO A 152 6.56 4.26 -14.61
CA PRO A 152 7.67 5.22 -14.68
C PRO A 152 7.22 6.61 -14.20
N ASP A 153 8.21 7.42 -13.81
CA ASP A 153 7.93 8.79 -13.45
C ASP A 153 7.37 9.56 -14.63
N VAL A 154 6.15 10.05 -14.52
CA VAL A 154 5.50 10.85 -15.55
C VAL A 154 5.42 12.32 -15.19
N SER A 155 5.96 12.70 -14.05
CA SER A 155 5.89 14.09 -13.58
C SER A 155 6.75 15.03 -14.41
N ALA A 156 7.68 14.51 -15.19
CA ALA A 156 8.52 15.30 -16.07
C ALA A 156 7.78 15.83 -17.30
N GLU A 157 6.59 15.34 -17.57
CA GLU A 157 5.76 15.81 -18.68
C GLU A 157 5.01 17.10 -18.33
#